data_82f7569dc7b03cabd34b803d7cbe91d3
#
_entry.id   82f7569dc7b03cabd34b803d7cbe91d3
#
_cell.length_a   1.000
_cell.length_b   1.000
_cell.length_c   1.000
_cell.angle_alpha   90.00
_cell.angle_beta   90.00
_cell.angle_gamma   90.00
#
_symmetry.space_group_name_H-M   'P 1'
#
loop_
_entity.id
_entity.type
_entity.pdbx_description
1 polymer ?
#
loop_
_entity_poly.entity_id
_entity_poly.type
_entity_poly.pdbx_seq_one_letter_code
_entity_poly.pdbx_strand_id
1 'polypeptide(L)'
;MLRRFIENRERAHHARDSNRRPLPFEWGLEHVGLPSTDDPQAALREYSASAVAHSDAFYAYEPTSQYHFDGHILTFPSYIETPYQANNTVYGRYFEGDRELAVVVLPQWNCKWEGQVGLCRMLQHAGIGALRLSMPYHHQRKPAETERSEYLVSPNLGRTLTASRQAVADARRAADWLLARGYRKVGLVGTSIGSCIAFLTFVHDERFSSAVFIHASSYYADVVWNGLSTSHLRGTLESAIDLDSLRRLWEPISPFPFIRRLQKNSRPMLMLSGRYDLSFPAQFTQQGYEEFERLEIPVRKEWLSCGHYTMGKFPFQAIVGLKIRKFLIQQK
;
A
#
# COMPACT_ATOMS: atom_id res chain seq x y z
N MET A 1 28.32 2.67 14.11
CA MET A 1 28.92 1.92 12.97
C MET A 1 27.82 1.25 12.13
N LEU A 2 26.96 0.37 12.67
CA LEU A 2 25.92 -0.35 11.94
C LEU A 2 24.93 0.57 11.19
N ARG A 3 24.39 1.61 11.84
CA ARG A 3 23.51 2.61 11.23
C ARG A 3 24.09 3.17 9.93
N ARG A 4 25.30 3.71 10.00
CA ARG A 4 26.00 4.33 8.86
C ARG A 4 26.24 3.32 7.71
N PHE A 5 26.55 2.08 8.05
CA PHE A 5 26.71 1.01 7.08
C PHE A 5 25.37 0.70 6.34
N ILE A 6 24.27 0.57 7.09
CA ILE A 6 22.96 0.30 6.47
C ILE A 6 22.50 1.49 5.64
N GLU A 7 22.59 2.73 6.15
CA GLU A 7 22.19 3.93 5.39
C GLU A 7 23.00 4.09 4.08
N ASN A 8 24.30 3.78 4.09
CA ASN A 8 25.10 3.78 2.86
C ASN A 8 24.61 2.72 1.85
N ARG A 9 24.19 1.54 2.33
CA ARG A 9 23.60 0.52 1.46
C ARG A 9 22.24 0.93 0.90
N GLU A 10 21.41 1.60 1.70
CA GLU A 10 20.14 2.17 1.24
C GLU A 10 20.37 3.15 0.09
N ARG A 11 21.31 4.09 0.23
CA ARG A 11 21.68 5.04 -0.81
C ARG A 11 22.25 4.36 -2.05
N ALA A 12 23.09 3.35 -1.88
CA ALA A 12 23.65 2.58 -2.99
C ALA A 12 22.58 1.78 -3.75
N HIS A 13 21.59 1.23 -3.05
CA HIS A 13 20.45 0.59 -3.71
C HIS A 13 19.58 1.59 -4.45
N HIS A 14 19.30 2.75 -3.83
CA HIS A 14 18.56 3.82 -4.47
C HIS A 14 19.22 4.33 -5.75
N ALA A 15 20.55 4.54 -5.72
CA ALA A 15 21.30 5.05 -6.87
C ALA A 15 21.31 4.11 -8.09
N ARG A 16 20.99 2.83 -7.92
CA ARG A 16 20.86 1.88 -9.05
C ARG A 16 19.57 2.04 -9.85
N ASP A 17 18.59 2.73 -9.30
CA ASP A 17 17.33 3.04 -9.95
C ASP A 17 17.49 4.33 -10.78
N SER A 18 18.10 4.25 -11.95
CA SER A 18 18.48 5.41 -12.77
C SER A 18 17.35 5.97 -13.65
N ASN A 19 16.23 5.24 -13.80
CA ASN A 19 15.13 5.63 -14.71
C ASN A 19 13.96 6.33 -13.99
N ARG A 20 14.23 7.03 -12.88
CA ARG A 20 13.25 7.87 -12.22
C ARG A 20 13.12 9.19 -12.96
N ARG A 21 11.93 9.43 -13.52
CA ARG A 21 11.64 10.67 -14.24
C ARG A 21 10.83 11.61 -13.35
N PRO A 22 11.23 12.88 -13.18
CA PRO A 22 10.35 13.88 -12.65
C PRO A 22 9.18 14.09 -13.62
N LEU A 23 7.96 14.00 -13.10
CA LEU A 23 6.74 14.33 -13.83
C LEU A 23 6.34 15.77 -13.49
N PRO A 24 5.62 16.49 -14.37
CA PRO A 24 5.09 17.81 -14.05
C PRO A 24 4.10 17.75 -12.89
N PHE A 25 3.98 18.87 -12.17
CA PHE A 25 2.95 19.05 -11.17
C PHE A 25 1.59 19.23 -11.83
N GLU A 26 0.58 18.53 -11.32
CA GLU A 26 -0.81 18.63 -11.75
C GLU A 26 -1.75 18.48 -10.55
N TRP A 27 -2.79 19.28 -10.49
CA TRP A 27 -3.83 19.11 -9.47
C TRP A 27 -4.63 17.83 -9.66
N GLY A 28 -4.87 17.44 -10.92
CA GLY A 28 -5.52 16.18 -11.29
C GLY A 28 -6.97 16.10 -10.87
N LEU A 29 -7.71 17.23 -10.91
CA LEU A 29 -9.11 17.32 -10.51
C LEU A 29 -10.00 16.34 -11.26
N GLU A 30 -9.73 16.12 -12.55
CA GLU A 30 -10.42 15.20 -13.43
C GLU A 30 -10.34 13.74 -12.93
N HIS A 31 -9.26 13.37 -12.25
CA HIS A 31 -9.10 12.02 -11.68
C HIS A 31 -9.99 11.75 -10.46
N VAL A 32 -10.42 12.80 -9.79
CA VAL A 32 -11.34 12.72 -8.65
C VAL A 32 -12.77 13.16 -9.01
N GLY A 33 -13.03 13.41 -10.29
CA GLY A 33 -14.36 13.78 -10.78
C GLY A 33 -14.76 15.24 -10.51
N LEU A 34 -13.80 16.11 -10.25
CA LEU A 34 -14.03 17.53 -10.05
C LEU A 34 -13.85 18.31 -11.38
N PRO A 35 -14.67 19.33 -11.62
CA PRO A 35 -14.50 20.24 -12.76
C PRO A 35 -13.26 21.12 -12.60
N SER A 36 -12.76 21.66 -13.70
CA SER A 36 -11.75 22.71 -13.67
C SER A 36 -12.27 23.95 -12.94
N THR A 37 -11.41 24.60 -12.15
CA THR A 37 -11.73 25.79 -11.35
C THR A 37 -10.53 26.72 -11.25
N ASP A 38 -10.78 27.98 -10.91
CA ASP A 38 -9.74 28.99 -10.68
C ASP A 38 -8.92 28.73 -9.39
N ASP A 39 -9.50 28.00 -8.43
CA ASP A 39 -8.79 27.56 -7.20
C ASP A 39 -8.82 26.03 -7.04
N PRO A 40 -7.96 25.31 -7.79
CA PRO A 40 -7.91 23.86 -7.73
C PRO A 40 -7.43 23.32 -6.38
N GLN A 41 -6.63 24.10 -5.65
CA GLN A 41 -6.16 23.70 -4.32
C GLN A 41 -7.33 23.69 -3.31
N ALA A 42 -8.17 24.72 -3.31
CA ALA A 42 -9.34 24.77 -2.43
C ALA A 42 -10.33 23.65 -2.78
N ALA A 43 -10.62 23.43 -4.05
CA ALA A 43 -11.51 22.36 -4.50
C ALA A 43 -11.02 20.97 -4.07
N LEU A 44 -9.74 20.67 -4.27
CA LEU A 44 -9.17 19.38 -3.87
C LEU A 44 -9.10 19.24 -2.35
N ARG A 45 -8.89 20.33 -1.60
CA ARG A 45 -8.90 20.33 -0.13
C ARG A 45 -10.30 20.01 0.41
N GLU A 46 -11.34 20.62 -0.14
CA GLU A 46 -12.72 20.34 0.22
C GLU A 46 -13.08 18.88 -0.08
N TYR A 47 -12.73 18.39 -1.27
CA TYR A 47 -12.89 16.99 -1.64
C TYR A 47 -12.22 16.06 -0.63
N SER A 48 -10.97 16.33 -0.25
CA SER A 48 -10.21 15.50 0.68
C SER A 48 -10.80 15.54 2.10
N ALA A 49 -11.21 16.70 2.57
CA ALA A 49 -11.89 16.83 3.87
C ALA A 49 -13.22 16.04 3.89
N SER A 50 -14.01 16.12 2.82
CA SER A 50 -15.24 15.34 2.66
C SER A 50 -14.93 13.84 2.60
N ALA A 51 -13.90 13.42 1.88
CA ALA A 51 -13.48 12.03 1.77
C ALA A 51 -13.04 11.43 3.12
N VAL A 52 -12.40 12.21 3.98
CA VAL A 52 -12.06 11.76 5.35
C VAL A 52 -13.31 11.68 6.22
N ALA A 53 -14.16 12.70 6.21
CA ALA A 53 -15.39 12.75 7.00
C ALA A 53 -16.38 11.61 6.65
N HIS A 54 -16.44 11.24 5.36
CA HIS A 54 -17.31 10.19 4.83
C HIS A 54 -16.50 9.00 4.27
N SER A 55 -15.47 8.58 4.99
CA SER A 55 -14.50 7.62 4.49
C SER A 55 -15.08 6.25 4.13
N ASP A 56 -16.16 5.80 4.75
CA ASP A 56 -16.85 4.57 4.36
C ASP A 56 -17.47 4.68 2.96
N ALA A 57 -18.05 5.83 2.63
CA ALA A 57 -18.55 6.11 1.29
C ALA A 57 -17.41 6.30 0.29
N PHE A 58 -16.33 6.99 0.69
CA PHE A 58 -15.15 7.16 -0.15
C PHE A 58 -14.52 5.83 -0.55
N TYR A 59 -14.43 4.87 0.37
CA TYR A 59 -13.89 3.55 0.13
C TYR A 59 -14.96 2.50 -0.24
N ALA A 60 -16.23 2.88 -0.41
CA ALA A 60 -17.25 1.97 -0.90
C ALA A 60 -16.89 1.41 -2.27
N TYR A 61 -17.32 0.18 -2.52
CA TYR A 61 -17.15 -0.52 -3.79
C TYR A 61 -18.33 -1.47 -4.01
N GLU A 62 -18.49 -1.93 -5.23
CA GLU A 62 -19.43 -2.98 -5.57
C GLU A 62 -18.68 -4.28 -5.89
N PRO A 63 -19.15 -5.43 -5.38
CA PRO A 63 -18.64 -6.74 -5.79
C PRO A 63 -18.77 -6.95 -7.29
N THR A 64 -17.99 -7.88 -7.83
CA THR A 64 -18.13 -8.29 -9.23
C THR A 64 -18.28 -9.80 -9.31
N SER A 65 -18.93 -10.28 -10.35
CA SER A 65 -18.94 -11.70 -10.74
C SER A 65 -17.98 -12.00 -11.91
N GLN A 66 -17.35 -10.99 -12.47
CA GLN A 66 -16.51 -11.07 -13.66
C GLN A 66 -15.07 -11.49 -13.33
N TYR A 67 -14.93 -12.62 -12.65
CA TYR A 67 -13.61 -13.20 -12.36
C TYR A 67 -13.24 -14.21 -13.45
N HIS A 68 -12.02 -14.06 -13.98
CA HIS A 68 -11.42 -15.07 -14.83
C HIS A 68 -10.17 -15.64 -14.16
N PHE A 69 -10.07 -16.97 -14.08
CA PHE A 69 -8.96 -17.67 -13.43
C PHE A 69 -8.45 -18.81 -14.29
N ASP A 70 -7.18 -18.76 -14.67
CA ASP A 70 -6.54 -19.74 -15.57
C ASP A 70 -5.80 -20.88 -14.81
N GLY A 71 -5.97 -20.96 -13.49
CA GLY A 71 -5.25 -21.90 -12.62
C GLY A 71 -4.06 -21.25 -11.87
N HIS A 72 -3.56 -20.11 -12.33
CA HIS A 72 -2.43 -19.39 -11.74
C HIS A 72 -2.67 -17.88 -11.59
N ILE A 73 -3.29 -17.29 -12.59
CA ILE A 73 -3.56 -15.85 -12.65
C ILE A 73 -5.06 -15.62 -12.54
N LEU A 74 -5.42 -14.76 -11.60
CA LEU A 74 -6.75 -14.22 -11.49
C LEU A 74 -6.80 -12.86 -12.17
N THR A 75 -7.83 -12.62 -13.01
CA THR A 75 -8.13 -11.28 -13.51
C THR A 75 -9.58 -10.91 -13.21
N PHE A 76 -9.82 -9.63 -12.99
CA PHE A 76 -11.15 -9.06 -12.81
C PHE A 76 -11.13 -7.55 -13.08
N PRO A 77 -12.26 -6.94 -13.43
CA PRO A 77 -12.34 -5.50 -13.64
C PRO A 77 -12.07 -4.77 -12.32
N SER A 78 -11.30 -3.69 -12.35
CA SER A 78 -11.20 -2.76 -11.21
C SER A 78 -12.54 -2.07 -10.99
N TYR A 79 -12.88 -1.77 -9.72
CA TYR A 79 -14.10 -1.02 -9.41
C TYR A 79 -14.01 0.44 -9.89
N ILE A 80 -12.82 1.01 -9.79
CA ILE A 80 -12.58 2.39 -10.22
C ILE A 80 -11.99 2.35 -11.62
N GLU A 81 -12.74 2.87 -12.58
CA GLU A 81 -12.27 3.04 -13.94
C GLU A 81 -11.41 4.31 -14.05
N THR A 82 -10.37 4.22 -14.86
CA THR A 82 -9.46 5.31 -15.17
C THR A 82 -9.39 5.51 -16.69
N PRO A 83 -8.92 6.67 -17.17
CA PRO A 83 -8.71 6.88 -18.61
C PRO A 83 -7.72 5.89 -19.25
N TYR A 84 -6.97 5.17 -18.43
CA TYR A 84 -5.95 4.21 -18.86
C TYR A 84 -6.52 2.80 -18.87
N GLN A 85 -6.99 2.35 -20.03
CA GLN A 85 -7.69 1.06 -20.20
C GLN A 85 -6.90 -0.12 -19.59
N ALA A 86 -5.58 -0.16 -19.77
CA ALA A 86 -4.74 -1.22 -19.22
C ALA A 86 -4.82 -1.28 -17.68
N ASN A 87 -5.01 -0.14 -17.00
CA ASN A 87 -5.12 -0.07 -15.54
C ASN A 87 -6.44 -0.61 -15.00
N ASN A 88 -7.48 -0.71 -15.82
CA ASN A 88 -8.82 -1.05 -15.39
C ASN A 88 -9.06 -2.58 -15.25
N THR A 89 -8.06 -3.40 -15.59
CA THR A 89 -8.06 -4.85 -15.28
C THR A 89 -7.07 -5.16 -14.18
N VAL A 90 -7.54 -5.79 -13.11
CA VAL A 90 -6.70 -6.26 -12.01
C VAL A 90 -6.12 -7.64 -12.34
N TYR A 91 -4.86 -7.84 -11.99
CA TYR A 91 -4.15 -9.12 -12.14
C TYR A 91 -3.65 -9.58 -10.77
N GLY A 92 -3.88 -10.85 -10.43
CA GLY A 92 -3.40 -11.47 -9.20
C GLY A 92 -2.74 -12.82 -9.46
N ARG A 93 -1.59 -13.09 -8.82
CA ARG A 93 -1.00 -14.43 -8.80
C ARG A 93 -1.51 -15.18 -7.59
N TYR A 94 -2.14 -16.31 -7.83
CA TYR A 94 -2.72 -17.12 -6.77
C TYR A 94 -1.83 -18.31 -6.39
N PHE A 95 -1.76 -18.57 -5.09
CA PHE A 95 -1.06 -19.70 -4.46
C PHE A 95 -2.06 -20.37 -3.52
N GLU A 96 -2.45 -21.59 -3.83
CA GLU A 96 -3.50 -22.30 -3.10
C GLU A 96 -3.03 -22.76 -1.72
N GLY A 97 -3.88 -22.59 -0.69
CA GLY A 97 -3.70 -23.09 0.67
C GLY A 97 -4.76 -24.12 1.06
N ASP A 98 -4.87 -24.43 2.35
CA ASP A 98 -5.78 -25.42 2.92
C ASP A 98 -7.20 -24.92 3.21
N ARG A 99 -7.57 -23.74 2.77
CA ARG A 99 -8.86 -23.06 2.94
C ARG A 99 -9.15 -22.49 4.33
N GLU A 100 -8.29 -22.66 5.32
CA GLU A 100 -8.50 -22.03 6.63
C GLU A 100 -8.22 -20.52 6.57
N LEU A 101 -7.09 -20.14 5.98
CA LEU A 101 -6.67 -18.75 5.84
C LEU A 101 -6.06 -18.49 4.46
N ALA A 102 -6.47 -17.40 3.81
CA ALA A 102 -5.73 -16.81 2.71
C ALA A 102 -5.35 -15.35 3.02
N VAL A 103 -4.33 -14.84 2.34
CA VAL A 103 -3.95 -13.42 2.43
C VAL A 103 -3.93 -12.75 1.06
N VAL A 104 -4.44 -11.53 1.00
CA VAL A 104 -4.19 -10.63 -0.12
C VAL A 104 -2.84 -9.96 0.12
N VAL A 105 -1.92 -10.10 -0.84
CA VAL A 105 -0.56 -9.57 -0.75
C VAL A 105 -0.43 -8.34 -1.65
N LEU A 106 -0.16 -7.20 -1.03
CA LEU A 106 -0.02 -5.89 -1.66
C LEU A 106 1.46 -5.48 -1.67
N PRO A 107 2.13 -5.53 -2.82
CA PRO A 107 3.56 -5.29 -2.91
C PRO A 107 3.91 -3.80 -2.83
N GLN A 108 5.23 -3.53 -2.73
CA GLN A 108 5.79 -2.20 -2.78
C GLN A 108 5.71 -1.58 -4.18
N TRP A 109 5.90 -0.25 -4.25
CA TRP A 109 5.99 0.52 -5.50
C TRP A 109 7.12 -0.01 -6.41
N ASN A 110 6.85 -0.06 -7.70
CA ASN A 110 7.78 -0.57 -8.71
C ASN A 110 8.24 -2.03 -8.47
N CYS A 111 7.45 -2.80 -7.73
CA CYS A 111 7.69 -4.22 -7.55
C CYS A 111 7.68 -4.95 -8.90
N LYS A 112 8.66 -5.80 -9.15
CA LYS A 112 8.65 -6.66 -10.33
C LYS A 112 7.53 -7.70 -10.24
N TRP A 113 7.09 -8.23 -11.39
CA TRP A 113 6.05 -9.28 -11.43
C TRP A 113 6.38 -10.48 -10.53
N GLU A 114 7.67 -10.86 -10.47
CA GLU A 114 8.16 -11.94 -9.60
C GLU A 114 8.41 -11.51 -8.14
N GLY A 115 8.28 -10.23 -7.85
CA GLY A 115 8.48 -9.74 -6.48
C GLY A 115 7.44 -10.30 -5.52
N GLN A 116 7.90 -10.68 -4.32
CA GLN A 116 7.12 -11.30 -3.24
C GLN A 116 6.57 -12.72 -3.51
N VAL A 117 6.86 -13.32 -4.68
CA VAL A 117 6.48 -14.71 -4.97
C VAL A 117 7.10 -15.68 -3.97
N GLY A 118 8.34 -15.43 -3.53
CA GLY A 118 9.01 -16.24 -2.51
C GLY A 118 8.24 -16.25 -1.17
N LEU A 119 7.70 -15.10 -0.75
CA LEU A 119 6.83 -15.01 0.43
C LEU A 119 5.54 -15.81 0.21
N CYS A 120 4.88 -15.64 -0.93
CA CYS A 120 3.64 -16.36 -1.23
C CYS A 120 3.84 -17.90 -1.24
N ARG A 121 4.92 -18.39 -1.83
CA ARG A 121 5.28 -19.81 -1.81
C ARG A 121 5.55 -20.31 -0.39
N MET A 122 6.26 -19.53 0.43
CA MET A 122 6.51 -19.90 1.82
C MET A 122 5.21 -19.99 2.63
N LEU A 123 4.25 -19.11 2.40
CA LEU A 123 2.93 -19.15 3.00
C LEU A 123 2.13 -20.36 2.51
N GLN A 124 2.16 -20.62 1.20
CA GLN A 124 1.55 -21.82 0.60
C GLN A 124 2.06 -23.11 1.23
N HIS A 125 3.38 -23.25 1.44
CA HIS A 125 3.95 -24.41 2.13
C HIS A 125 3.51 -24.53 3.60
N ALA A 126 3.03 -23.43 4.19
CA ALA A 126 2.42 -23.43 5.53
C ALA A 126 0.89 -23.67 5.49
N GLY A 127 0.33 -24.00 4.34
CA GLY A 127 -1.11 -24.17 4.12
C GLY A 127 -1.89 -22.86 4.04
N ILE A 128 -1.22 -21.70 4.00
CA ILE A 128 -1.87 -20.40 3.89
C ILE A 128 -1.98 -20.01 2.41
N GLY A 129 -3.20 -19.80 1.94
CA GLY A 129 -3.42 -19.29 0.58
C GLY A 129 -2.87 -17.87 0.43
N ALA A 130 -2.42 -17.51 -0.76
CA ALA A 130 -1.96 -16.14 -1.03
C ALA A 130 -2.43 -15.68 -2.42
N LEU A 131 -2.99 -14.48 -2.49
CA LEU A 131 -3.32 -13.80 -3.73
C LEU A 131 -2.51 -12.50 -3.81
N ARG A 132 -1.43 -12.53 -4.60
CA ARG A 132 -0.54 -11.38 -4.78
C ARG A 132 -1.06 -10.52 -5.92
N LEU A 133 -1.55 -9.32 -5.61
CA LEU A 133 -2.11 -8.40 -6.60
C LEU A 133 -1.04 -7.59 -7.35
N SER A 134 -1.33 -7.28 -8.59
CA SER A 134 -0.68 -6.19 -9.32
C SER A 134 -1.33 -4.86 -8.91
N MET A 135 -0.54 -3.99 -8.29
CA MET A 135 -1.02 -2.67 -7.88
C MET A 135 -1.45 -1.84 -9.11
N PRO A 136 -2.27 -0.79 -8.96
CA PRO A 136 -2.58 0.12 -10.05
C PRO A 136 -1.32 0.61 -10.77
N TYR A 137 -1.37 0.71 -12.07
CA TYR A 137 -0.26 1.14 -12.94
C TYR A 137 1.00 0.28 -12.92
N HIS A 138 0.92 -0.99 -12.42
CA HIS A 138 2.03 -1.93 -12.42
C HIS A 138 1.85 -3.03 -13.46
N HIS A 139 2.96 -3.55 -13.97
CA HIS A 139 3.01 -4.71 -14.86
C HIS A 139 2.06 -4.55 -16.07
N GLN A 140 1.07 -5.45 -16.23
CA GLN A 140 0.07 -5.43 -17.29
C GLN A 140 -0.89 -4.22 -17.19
N ARG A 141 -0.97 -3.60 -16.01
CA ARG A 141 -1.79 -2.40 -15.76
C ARG A 141 -1.08 -1.09 -16.11
N LYS A 142 0.20 -1.18 -16.51
CA LYS A 142 1.03 -0.02 -16.78
C LYS A 142 0.65 0.58 -18.14
N PRO A 143 0.35 1.91 -18.22
CA PRO A 143 0.16 2.60 -19.49
C PRO A 143 1.42 2.55 -20.35
N ALA A 144 1.23 2.55 -21.68
CA ALA A 144 2.33 2.39 -22.63
C ALA A 144 3.33 3.56 -22.59
N GLU A 145 2.87 4.75 -22.25
CA GLU A 145 3.67 5.98 -22.14
C GLU A 145 4.58 6.05 -20.90
N THR A 146 4.40 5.13 -19.95
CA THR A 146 5.21 5.08 -18.73
C THR A 146 6.27 3.98 -18.78
N GLU A 147 7.46 4.24 -18.26
CA GLU A 147 8.51 3.22 -18.13
C GLU A 147 8.37 2.37 -16.87
N ARG A 148 7.91 3.02 -15.80
CA ARG A 148 7.70 2.41 -14.48
C ARG A 148 6.25 2.60 -14.05
N SER A 149 5.98 2.39 -12.78
CA SER A 149 4.65 2.59 -12.19
C SER A 149 4.50 4.01 -11.65
N GLU A 150 4.93 5.02 -12.44
CA GLU A 150 4.99 6.42 -12.03
C GLU A 150 3.62 6.94 -11.60
N TYR A 151 2.55 6.45 -12.21
CA TYR A 151 1.20 6.98 -11.99
C TYR A 151 0.54 6.53 -10.68
N LEU A 152 1.12 5.53 -9.97
CA LEU A 152 0.65 5.17 -8.63
C LEU A 152 1.02 6.23 -7.59
N VAL A 153 2.24 6.78 -7.69
CA VAL A 153 2.75 7.85 -6.82
C VAL A 153 3.37 8.92 -7.71
N SER A 154 2.72 10.05 -7.83
CA SER A 154 3.15 11.09 -8.77
C SER A 154 2.82 12.50 -8.26
N PRO A 155 3.41 13.55 -8.87
CA PRO A 155 3.04 14.93 -8.60
C PRO A 155 1.65 15.32 -9.14
N ASN A 156 0.92 14.42 -9.80
CA ASN A 156 -0.50 14.59 -10.07
C ASN A 156 -1.28 14.15 -8.83
N LEU A 157 -1.84 15.13 -8.08
CA LEU A 157 -2.39 14.90 -6.75
C LEU A 157 -3.67 14.08 -6.78
N GLY A 158 -4.60 14.40 -7.66
CA GLY A 158 -5.87 13.67 -7.80
C GLY A 158 -5.68 12.25 -8.32
N ARG A 159 -4.74 12.04 -9.25
CA ARG A 159 -4.40 10.69 -9.73
C ARG A 159 -3.85 9.81 -8.62
N THR A 160 -2.97 10.34 -7.77
CA THR A 160 -2.42 9.61 -6.62
C THR A 160 -3.50 9.23 -5.61
N LEU A 161 -4.48 10.12 -5.36
CA LEU A 161 -5.67 9.83 -4.54
C LEU A 161 -6.48 8.67 -5.15
N THR A 162 -6.83 8.79 -6.43
CA THR A 162 -7.65 7.80 -7.14
C THR A 162 -6.95 6.45 -7.25
N ALA A 163 -5.64 6.43 -7.53
CA ALA A 163 -4.86 5.19 -7.60
C ALA A 163 -4.81 4.46 -6.26
N SER A 164 -4.67 5.20 -5.16
CA SER A 164 -4.69 4.61 -3.80
C SER A 164 -6.07 4.06 -3.45
N ARG A 165 -7.14 4.81 -3.74
CA ARG A 165 -8.54 4.35 -3.57
C ARG A 165 -8.83 3.11 -4.42
N GLN A 166 -8.36 3.10 -5.68
CA GLN A 166 -8.48 1.97 -6.59
C GLN A 166 -7.82 0.71 -6.01
N ALA A 167 -6.61 0.83 -5.46
CA ALA A 167 -5.90 -0.29 -4.85
C ALA A 167 -6.64 -0.87 -3.63
N VAL A 168 -7.32 -0.04 -2.83
CA VAL A 168 -8.17 -0.50 -1.72
C VAL A 168 -9.38 -1.28 -2.24
N ALA A 169 -10.09 -0.77 -3.25
CA ALA A 169 -11.24 -1.44 -3.85
C ALA A 169 -10.84 -2.77 -4.51
N ASP A 170 -9.70 -2.80 -5.20
CA ASP A 170 -9.15 -4.02 -5.82
C ASP A 170 -8.81 -5.09 -4.76
N ALA A 171 -8.24 -4.70 -3.63
CA ALA A 171 -7.95 -5.62 -2.52
C ALA A 171 -9.24 -6.20 -1.90
N ARG A 172 -10.31 -5.41 -1.81
CA ARG A 172 -11.61 -5.85 -1.31
C ARG A 172 -12.29 -6.82 -2.28
N ARG A 173 -12.27 -6.56 -3.60
CA ARG A 173 -12.74 -7.52 -4.63
C ARG A 173 -11.91 -8.81 -4.64
N ALA A 174 -10.60 -8.73 -4.37
CA ALA A 174 -9.76 -9.92 -4.21
C ALA A 174 -10.18 -10.77 -3.01
N ALA A 175 -10.61 -10.14 -1.91
CA ALA A 175 -11.17 -10.87 -0.76
C ALA A 175 -12.51 -11.54 -1.09
N ASP A 176 -13.38 -10.90 -1.88
CA ASP A 176 -14.64 -11.50 -2.36
C ASP A 176 -14.37 -12.83 -3.08
N TRP A 177 -13.38 -12.82 -3.99
CA TRP A 177 -13.01 -14.03 -4.74
C TRP A 177 -12.43 -15.12 -3.82
N LEU A 178 -11.58 -14.77 -2.86
CA LEU A 178 -11.01 -15.74 -1.92
C LEU A 178 -12.09 -16.37 -1.03
N LEU A 179 -13.02 -15.57 -0.52
CA LEU A 179 -14.16 -16.07 0.27
C LEU A 179 -15.06 -16.97 -0.58
N ALA A 180 -15.37 -16.58 -1.83
CA ALA A 180 -16.15 -17.40 -2.77
C ALA A 180 -15.45 -18.71 -3.14
N ARG A 181 -14.10 -18.78 -3.05
CA ARG A 181 -13.34 -20.03 -3.19
C ARG A 181 -13.33 -20.91 -1.93
N GLY A 182 -14.04 -20.51 -0.88
CA GLY A 182 -14.21 -21.30 0.34
C GLY A 182 -13.15 -21.08 1.41
N TYR A 183 -12.35 -20.01 1.35
CA TYR A 183 -11.50 -19.63 2.48
C TYR A 183 -12.34 -19.14 3.63
N ARG A 184 -12.09 -19.65 4.84
CA ARG A 184 -12.82 -19.28 6.05
C ARG A 184 -12.43 -17.91 6.56
N LYS A 185 -11.16 -17.54 6.40
CA LYS A 185 -10.59 -16.28 6.83
C LYS A 185 -9.76 -15.68 5.71
N VAL A 186 -9.78 -14.36 5.59
CA VAL A 186 -8.91 -13.61 4.69
C VAL A 186 -8.14 -12.56 5.50
N GLY A 187 -6.84 -12.48 5.29
CA GLY A 187 -5.95 -11.49 5.89
C GLY A 187 -5.28 -10.60 4.83
N LEU A 188 -4.47 -9.67 5.30
CA LEU A 188 -3.70 -8.74 4.47
C LEU A 188 -2.20 -8.82 4.78
N VAL A 189 -1.38 -8.71 3.75
CA VAL A 189 0.07 -8.49 3.88
C VAL A 189 0.47 -7.35 2.94
N GLY A 190 0.85 -6.22 3.49
CA GLY A 190 1.27 -5.05 2.69
C GLY A 190 2.72 -4.67 2.94
N THR A 191 3.42 -4.24 1.88
CA THR A 191 4.81 -3.79 1.96
C THR A 191 4.96 -2.39 1.41
N SER A 192 5.57 -1.47 2.16
CA SER A 192 5.81 -0.10 1.74
C SER A 192 4.48 0.59 1.40
N ILE A 193 4.29 1.16 0.20
CA ILE A 193 2.97 1.69 -0.20
C ILE A 193 1.86 0.63 -0.07
N GLY A 194 2.17 -0.63 -0.32
CA GLY A 194 1.23 -1.73 -0.09
C GLY A 194 0.83 -1.86 1.38
N SER A 195 1.66 -1.46 2.36
CA SER A 195 1.28 -1.44 3.77
C SER A 195 0.28 -0.33 4.09
N CYS A 196 0.42 0.82 3.44
CA CYS A 196 -0.54 1.92 3.52
C CYS A 196 -1.91 1.48 2.98
N ILE A 197 -1.94 0.91 1.77
CA ILE A 197 -3.16 0.39 1.15
C ILE A 197 -3.77 -0.74 1.99
N ALA A 198 -2.95 -1.68 2.51
CA ALA A 198 -3.42 -2.75 3.40
C ALA A 198 -4.04 -2.18 4.68
N PHE A 199 -3.45 -1.13 5.27
CA PHE A 199 -4.01 -0.47 6.44
C PHE A 199 -5.37 0.16 6.14
N LEU A 200 -5.47 0.94 5.07
CA LEU A 200 -6.72 1.57 4.64
C LEU A 200 -7.79 0.53 4.32
N THR A 201 -7.40 -0.57 3.68
CA THR A 201 -8.31 -1.70 3.42
C THR A 201 -8.80 -2.34 4.73
N PHE A 202 -7.88 -2.58 5.68
CA PHE A 202 -8.18 -3.23 6.95
C PHE A 202 -9.13 -2.43 7.84
N VAL A 203 -8.98 -1.11 7.87
CA VAL A 203 -9.85 -0.24 8.70
C VAL A 203 -11.24 -0.02 8.08
N HIS A 204 -11.40 -0.21 6.78
CA HIS A 204 -12.67 -0.01 6.08
C HIS A 204 -13.35 -1.33 5.65
N ASP A 205 -12.78 -2.49 6.06
CA ASP A 205 -13.39 -3.80 5.74
C ASP A 205 -13.14 -4.81 6.87
N GLU A 206 -14.17 -5.11 7.63
CA GLU A 206 -14.10 -6.00 8.79
C GLU A 206 -13.94 -7.49 8.43
N ARG A 207 -14.12 -7.87 7.17
CA ARG A 207 -13.93 -9.27 6.71
C ARG A 207 -12.48 -9.72 6.73
N PHE A 208 -11.54 -8.76 6.73
CA PHE A 208 -10.13 -9.10 6.92
C PHE A 208 -9.86 -9.42 8.38
N SER A 209 -9.56 -10.70 8.66
CA SER A 209 -9.39 -11.24 10.00
C SER A 209 -8.05 -10.90 10.65
N SER A 210 -7.04 -10.51 9.88
CA SER A 210 -5.70 -10.16 10.37
C SER A 210 -4.93 -9.33 9.34
N ALA A 211 -3.91 -8.59 9.78
CA ALA A 211 -3.09 -7.81 8.87
C ALA A 211 -1.61 -7.77 9.27
N VAL A 212 -0.74 -7.73 8.26
CA VAL A 212 0.70 -7.51 8.41
C VAL A 212 1.10 -6.28 7.60
N PHE A 213 1.71 -5.31 8.25
CA PHE A 213 2.17 -4.06 7.67
C PHE A 213 3.70 -3.98 7.73
N ILE A 214 4.35 -4.00 6.59
CA ILE A 214 5.80 -3.94 6.45
C ILE A 214 6.18 -2.54 5.97
N HIS A 215 7.00 -1.82 6.73
CA HIS A 215 7.30 -0.39 6.54
C HIS A 215 6.03 0.49 6.68
N ALA A 216 5.34 0.38 7.81
CA ALA A 216 4.20 1.25 8.10
C ALA A 216 4.66 2.69 8.42
N SER A 217 3.83 3.67 8.12
CA SER A 217 4.06 5.10 8.42
C SER A 217 2.73 5.80 8.72
N SER A 218 2.81 7.01 9.28
CA SER A 218 1.64 7.83 9.67
C SER A 218 0.96 8.48 8.47
N TYR A 219 1.63 9.46 7.84
CA TYR A 219 1.08 10.22 6.71
C TYR A 219 1.75 9.85 5.39
N TYR A 220 0.93 9.69 4.36
CA TYR A 220 1.40 9.42 3.00
C TYR A 220 2.30 10.55 2.47
N ALA A 221 1.87 11.80 2.67
CA ALA A 221 2.60 12.99 2.25
C ALA A 221 4.00 13.06 2.87
N ASP A 222 4.15 12.74 4.17
CA ASP A 222 5.45 12.76 4.85
C ASP A 222 6.45 11.78 4.24
N VAL A 223 5.97 10.59 3.88
CA VAL A 223 6.80 9.58 3.22
C VAL A 223 7.24 10.03 1.84
N VAL A 224 6.30 10.58 1.04
CA VAL A 224 6.62 11.05 -0.32
C VAL A 224 7.57 12.25 -0.28
N TRP A 225 7.38 13.16 0.66
CA TRP A 225 8.19 14.38 0.78
C TRP A 225 9.61 14.11 1.30
N ASN A 226 9.75 13.23 2.30
CA ASN A 226 11.01 13.02 3.02
C ASN A 226 11.73 11.72 2.61
N GLY A 227 11.03 10.81 1.92
CA GLY A 227 11.54 9.49 1.62
C GLY A 227 12.60 9.47 0.53
N LEU A 228 13.65 8.66 0.74
CA LEU A 228 14.71 8.48 -0.26
C LEU A 228 14.16 7.93 -1.59
N SER A 229 13.23 6.97 -1.55
CA SER A 229 12.67 6.34 -2.74
C SER A 229 11.82 7.29 -3.60
N THR A 230 11.31 8.37 -3.03
CA THR A 230 10.43 9.37 -3.64
C THR A 230 11.11 10.74 -3.82
N SER A 231 12.39 10.85 -3.50
CA SER A 231 13.15 12.13 -3.52
C SER A 231 13.11 12.88 -4.86
N HIS A 232 12.96 12.15 -5.99
CA HIS A 232 12.81 12.73 -7.32
C HIS A 232 11.46 13.46 -7.54
N LEU A 233 10.44 13.18 -6.72
CA LEU A 233 9.14 13.85 -6.79
C LEU A 233 9.12 15.15 -5.99
N ARG A 234 9.95 15.24 -4.95
CA ARG A 234 9.97 16.36 -4.03
C ARG A 234 10.19 17.70 -4.75
N GLY A 235 11.18 17.78 -5.63
CA GLY A 235 11.49 19.05 -6.33
C GLY A 235 10.31 19.60 -7.13
N THR A 236 9.51 18.73 -7.75
CA THR A 236 8.29 19.12 -8.44
C THR A 236 7.18 19.54 -7.48
N LEU A 237 7.00 18.81 -6.38
CA LEU A 237 5.96 19.13 -5.39
C LEU A 237 6.25 20.45 -4.69
N GLU A 238 7.47 20.66 -4.17
CA GLU A 238 7.84 21.86 -3.40
C GLU A 238 7.85 23.15 -4.25
N SER A 239 7.89 23.04 -5.58
CA SER A 239 7.74 24.20 -6.46
C SER A 239 6.28 24.70 -6.57
N ALA A 240 5.30 23.90 -6.15
CA ALA A 240 3.89 24.18 -6.34
C ALA A 240 3.07 24.18 -5.05
N ILE A 241 3.50 23.45 -4.01
CA ILE A 241 2.74 23.25 -2.77
C ILE A 241 3.68 23.01 -1.60
N ASP A 242 3.30 23.41 -0.38
CA ASP A 242 4.00 23.06 0.86
C ASP A 242 3.56 21.69 1.43
N LEU A 243 4.37 21.15 2.35
CA LEU A 243 4.11 19.84 2.97
C LEU A 243 2.80 19.79 3.76
N ASP A 244 2.45 20.88 4.47
CA ASP A 244 1.22 20.91 5.29
C ASP A 244 -0.03 20.93 4.42
N SER A 245 0.02 21.61 3.30
CA SER A 245 -1.03 21.57 2.27
C SER A 245 -1.11 20.17 1.66
N LEU A 246 0.02 19.56 1.29
CA LEU A 246 0.04 18.21 0.73
C LEU A 246 -0.51 17.16 1.73
N ARG A 247 -0.22 17.29 3.04
CA ARG A 247 -0.80 16.43 4.09
C ARG A 247 -2.33 16.50 4.08
N ARG A 248 -2.89 17.71 4.02
CA ARG A 248 -4.35 17.90 3.98
C ARG A 248 -4.97 17.32 2.72
N LEU A 249 -4.32 17.49 1.57
CA LEU A 249 -4.83 17.00 0.29
C LEU A 249 -4.74 15.46 0.19
N TRP A 250 -3.72 14.82 0.77
CA TRP A 250 -3.56 13.37 0.79
C TRP A 250 -3.96 12.72 2.12
N GLU A 251 -4.70 13.43 2.97
CA GLU A 251 -5.24 12.88 4.21
C GLU A 251 -6.13 11.65 3.98
N PRO A 252 -7.02 11.62 2.96
CA PRO A 252 -7.85 10.44 2.70
C PRO A 252 -7.05 9.14 2.48
N ILE A 253 -5.84 9.23 1.93
CA ILE A 253 -4.99 8.08 1.64
C ILE A 253 -3.87 7.87 2.68
N SER A 254 -3.93 8.59 3.80
CA SER A 254 -2.99 8.49 4.91
C SER A 254 -3.52 7.57 6.01
N PRO A 255 -2.72 6.67 6.61
CA PRO A 255 -3.16 5.80 7.70
C PRO A 255 -3.59 6.56 8.97
N PHE A 256 -2.87 7.62 9.33
CA PHE A 256 -2.98 8.29 10.64
C PHE A 256 -4.41 8.74 11.00
N PRO A 257 -5.19 9.38 10.12
CA PRO A 257 -6.55 9.84 10.43
C PRO A 257 -7.50 8.70 10.82
N PHE A 258 -7.20 7.49 10.36
CA PHE A 258 -8.07 6.33 10.53
C PHE A 258 -7.64 5.36 11.63
N ILE A 259 -6.52 5.59 12.32
CA ILE A 259 -6.06 4.74 13.42
C ILE A 259 -7.15 4.63 14.51
N ARG A 260 -7.86 5.73 14.83
CA ARG A 260 -8.94 5.74 15.83
C ARG A 260 -10.09 4.77 15.52
N ARG A 261 -10.32 4.40 14.25
CA ARG A 261 -11.34 3.42 13.87
C ARG A 261 -11.06 2.03 14.41
N LEU A 262 -9.81 1.77 14.83
CA LEU A 262 -9.38 0.49 15.39
C LEU A 262 -9.50 0.41 16.93
N GLN A 263 -10.03 1.41 17.62
CA GLN A 263 -10.15 1.40 19.09
C GLN A 263 -10.95 0.21 19.64
N LYS A 264 -11.91 -0.30 18.87
CA LYS A 264 -12.70 -1.51 19.25
C LYS A 264 -12.28 -2.76 18.46
N ASN A 265 -11.10 -2.68 17.78
CA ASN A 265 -10.64 -3.78 16.95
C ASN A 265 -9.99 -4.88 17.81
N SER A 266 -10.47 -6.10 17.63
CA SER A 266 -9.86 -7.32 18.20
C SER A 266 -9.06 -8.13 17.18
N ARG A 267 -9.06 -7.72 15.92
CA ARG A 267 -8.37 -8.43 14.84
C ARG A 267 -6.86 -8.22 14.97
N PRO A 268 -6.05 -9.30 14.95
CA PRO A 268 -4.61 -9.21 15.17
C PRO A 268 -3.89 -8.45 14.06
N MET A 269 -2.93 -7.64 14.48
CA MET A 269 -2.08 -6.84 13.59
C MET A 269 -0.60 -7.03 13.92
N LEU A 270 0.24 -7.13 12.90
CA LEU A 270 1.70 -7.16 13.01
C LEU A 270 2.32 -6.02 12.19
N MET A 271 3.13 -5.19 12.81
CA MET A 271 3.92 -4.14 12.16
C MET A 271 5.40 -4.47 12.21
N LEU A 272 6.06 -4.49 11.04
CA LEU A 272 7.49 -4.74 10.89
C LEU A 272 8.16 -3.50 10.29
N SER A 273 9.10 -2.89 10.99
CA SER A 273 9.70 -1.62 10.59
C SER A 273 11.22 -1.64 10.65
N GLY A 274 11.87 -0.92 9.74
CA GLY A 274 13.33 -0.76 9.70
C GLY A 274 13.78 0.43 10.55
N ARG A 275 14.73 0.23 11.47
CA ARG A 275 15.29 1.32 12.31
C ARG A 275 16.07 2.36 11.50
N TYR A 276 16.60 1.97 10.35
CA TYR A 276 17.47 2.79 9.51
C TYR A 276 16.87 3.00 8.12
N ASP A 277 15.53 3.01 8.08
CA ASP A 277 14.77 3.22 6.85
C ASP A 277 14.87 4.69 6.42
N LEU A 278 15.39 4.92 5.22
CA LEU A 278 15.50 6.25 4.61
C LEU A 278 14.34 6.57 3.66
N SER A 279 13.55 5.57 3.26
CA SER A 279 12.36 5.75 2.42
C SER A 279 11.11 5.98 3.26
N PHE A 280 11.01 5.28 4.40
CA PHE A 280 10.00 5.48 5.45
C PHE A 280 10.71 5.90 6.73
N PRO A 281 11.08 7.18 6.90
CA PRO A 281 11.83 7.64 8.04
C PRO A 281 11.20 7.20 9.36
N ALA A 282 12.03 6.61 10.23
CA ALA A 282 11.58 5.95 11.47
C ALA A 282 10.73 6.84 12.39
N GLN A 283 10.91 8.16 12.33
CA GLN A 283 10.10 9.12 13.08
C GLN A 283 8.62 9.08 12.72
N PHE A 284 8.28 8.88 11.44
CA PHE A 284 6.88 8.80 11.00
C PHE A 284 6.24 7.45 11.35
N THR A 285 7.03 6.38 11.36
CA THR A 285 6.60 5.08 11.89
C THR A 285 6.36 5.18 13.40
N GLN A 286 7.26 5.83 14.12
CA GLN A 286 7.17 6.03 15.57
C GLN A 286 5.93 6.85 15.94
N GLN A 287 5.63 7.92 15.19
CA GLN A 287 4.40 8.72 15.37
C GLN A 287 3.14 7.86 15.26
N GLY A 288 3.08 6.95 14.27
CA GLY A 288 1.98 5.99 14.16
C GLY A 288 1.91 5.06 15.35
N TYR A 289 3.05 4.55 15.83
CA TYR A 289 3.11 3.66 16.99
C TYR A 289 2.66 4.33 18.29
N GLU A 290 3.01 5.59 18.50
CA GLU A 290 2.57 6.41 19.65
C GLU A 290 1.06 6.62 19.62
N GLU A 291 0.48 6.82 18.44
CA GLU A 291 -0.98 6.95 18.32
C GLU A 291 -1.71 5.64 18.65
N PHE A 292 -1.19 4.48 18.24
CA PHE A 292 -1.72 3.17 18.66
C PHE A 292 -1.66 2.99 20.18
N GLU A 293 -0.56 3.41 20.81
CA GLU A 293 -0.39 3.35 22.27
C GLU A 293 -1.35 4.32 22.97
N ARG A 294 -1.43 5.57 22.51
CA ARG A 294 -2.33 6.59 23.05
C ARG A 294 -3.81 6.17 23.01
N LEU A 295 -4.20 5.43 21.98
CA LEU A 295 -5.55 4.94 21.78
C LEU A 295 -5.78 3.54 22.37
N GLU A 296 -4.79 2.95 23.04
CA GLU A 296 -4.81 1.60 23.62
C GLU A 296 -5.17 0.50 22.61
N ILE A 297 -4.78 0.67 21.33
CA ILE A 297 -5.07 -0.29 20.29
C ILE A 297 -3.99 -1.38 20.27
N PRO A 298 -4.35 -2.65 20.47
CA PRO A 298 -3.38 -3.75 20.51
C PRO A 298 -2.80 -4.00 19.12
N VAL A 299 -1.48 -3.85 19.01
CA VAL A 299 -0.72 -4.16 17.79
C VAL A 299 0.66 -4.70 18.15
N ARG A 300 1.07 -5.78 17.52
CA ARG A 300 2.44 -6.29 17.65
C ARG A 300 3.38 -5.46 16.79
N LYS A 301 4.31 -4.74 17.42
CA LYS A 301 5.30 -3.87 16.78
C LYS A 301 6.69 -4.48 16.88
N GLU A 302 7.41 -4.56 15.76
CA GLU A 302 8.78 -5.09 15.73
C GLU A 302 9.70 -4.19 14.90
N TRP A 303 10.80 -3.78 15.50
CA TRP A 303 11.86 -3.02 14.86
C TRP A 303 13.02 -3.93 14.46
N LEU A 304 13.42 -3.86 13.21
CA LEU A 304 14.57 -4.56 12.66
C LEU A 304 15.73 -3.61 12.38
N SER A 305 16.98 -4.05 12.64
CA SER A 305 18.18 -3.24 12.42
C SER A 305 18.57 -3.16 10.91
N CYS A 306 17.61 -2.81 10.05
CA CYS A 306 17.75 -2.66 8.61
C CYS A 306 17.08 -1.37 8.14
N GLY A 307 17.19 -1.07 6.84
CA GLY A 307 16.46 0.00 6.14
C GLY A 307 15.45 -0.58 5.18
N HIS A 308 14.93 0.26 4.28
CA HIS A 308 13.86 -0.07 3.34
C HIS A 308 14.26 -1.15 2.33
N TYR A 309 15.36 -0.89 1.60
CA TYR A 309 15.86 -1.81 0.59
C TYR A 309 16.52 -3.04 1.21
N THR A 310 17.24 -2.84 2.32
CA THR A 310 17.97 -3.93 2.98
C THR A 310 17.04 -4.91 3.70
N MET A 311 15.82 -4.53 4.07
CA MET A 311 14.80 -5.46 4.58
C MET A 311 14.45 -6.54 3.55
N GLY A 312 14.43 -6.22 2.26
CA GLY A 312 14.23 -7.16 1.16
C GLY A 312 15.45 -7.99 0.78
N LYS A 313 16.54 -7.96 1.57
CA LYS A 313 17.79 -8.71 1.31
C LYS A 313 18.09 -9.68 2.45
N PHE A 314 18.85 -10.74 2.13
CA PHE A 314 19.35 -11.67 3.15
C PHE A 314 20.27 -10.93 4.14
N PRO A 315 20.18 -11.19 5.46
CA PRO A 315 19.30 -12.16 6.14
C PRO A 315 17.90 -11.61 6.48
N PHE A 316 17.65 -10.31 6.38
CA PHE A 316 16.42 -9.68 6.84
C PHE A 316 15.18 -10.18 6.11
N GLN A 317 15.27 -10.44 4.80
CA GLN A 317 14.17 -11.02 4.03
C GLN A 317 13.71 -12.36 4.62
N ALA A 318 14.62 -13.23 5.03
CA ALA A 318 14.29 -14.51 5.66
C ALA A 318 13.67 -14.29 7.05
N ILE A 319 14.23 -13.41 7.86
CA ILE A 319 13.73 -13.07 9.20
C ILE A 319 12.29 -12.54 9.11
N VAL A 320 12.04 -11.59 8.21
CA VAL A 320 10.70 -11.00 7.96
C VAL A 320 9.73 -12.08 7.52
N GLY A 321 10.11 -12.91 6.55
CA GLY A 321 9.28 -14.00 6.07
C GLY A 321 8.88 -14.98 7.18
N LEU A 322 9.83 -15.40 8.02
CA LEU A 322 9.56 -16.29 9.14
C LEU A 322 8.64 -15.66 10.20
N LYS A 323 8.80 -14.35 10.48
CA LYS A 323 7.92 -13.61 11.41
C LYS A 323 6.48 -13.52 10.88
N ILE A 324 6.31 -13.20 9.59
CA ILE A 324 5.00 -13.17 8.93
C ILE A 324 4.36 -14.56 8.98
N ARG A 325 5.09 -15.60 8.57
CA ARG A 325 4.61 -16.98 8.61
C ARG A 325 4.18 -17.40 10.02
N LYS A 326 5.01 -17.14 11.05
CA LYS A 326 4.68 -17.46 12.44
C LYS A 326 3.42 -16.74 12.90
N PHE A 327 3.30 -15.44 12.61
CA PHE A 327 2.13 -14.65 12.97
C PHE A 327 0.87 -15.21 12.29
N LEU A 328 0.89 -15.45 10.98
CA LEU A 328 -0.28 -15.88 10.22
C LEU A 328 -0.72 -17.33 10.56
N ILE A 329 0.21 -18.22 10.91
CA ILE A 329 -0.14 -19.57 11.40
C ILE A 329 -1.00 -19.50 12.67
N GLN A 330 -0.75 -18.52 13.53
CA GLN A 330 -1.54 -18.30 14.76
C GLN A 330 -2.96 -17.76 14.46
N GLN A 331 -3.24 -17.34 13.23
CA GLN A 331 -4.54 -16.81 12.79
C GLN A 331 -5.38 -17.85 12.01
N LYS A 332 -4.83 -18.99 11.66
CA LYS A 332 -5.59 -20.12 11.10
C LYS A 332 -6.57 -20.66 12.11
#